data_1176e0fadf2e1b26dceb23fdd8473a57
#
_entry.id   1176e0fadf2e1b26dceb23fdd8473a57
#
_cell.length_a   1.000
_cell.length_b   1.000
_cell.length_c   1.000
_cell.angle_alpha   90.00
_cell.angle_beta   90.00
_cell.angle_gamma   90.00
#
_symmetry.space_group_name_H-M   'P 1'
#
loop_
_entity.id
_entity.type
_entity.pdbx_description
1 polymer ?
#
loop_
_entity_poly.entity_id
_entity_poly.type
_entity_poly.pdbx_seq_one_letter_code
_entity_poly.pdbx_strand_id
1 'polypeptide(L)'
;MRIRQNKNTFTRDQGGAAAVEFAIVSSAFVGFILGIAYLGIMLYTDLAVHWALEKGARVAAVNTATTQTAVAAAINGYLNGMGVSSATVTYTVATSTITRAHITATLTKTYDVPMIKTFTINFSASTYVPQSS
;
A
#
# COMPACT_ATOMS: atom_id res chain seq x y z
N MET A 1 -1.84 62.44 -42.39
CA MET A 1 -1.17 61.29 -41.76
C MET A 1 -2.23 60.44 -41.09
N ARG A 2 -2.62 59.27 -41.70
CA ARG A 2 -3.69 58.40 -41.15
C ARG A 2 -3.02 57.26 -40.41
N ILE A 3 -3.18 57.24 -39.08
CA ILE A 3 -2.75 56.12 -38.23
C ILE A 3 -3.76 54.98 -38.39
N ARG A 4 -3.36 53.93 -39.15
CA ARG A 4 -4.11 52.68 -39.23
C ARG A 4 -3.95 51.93 -37.91
N GLN A 5 -4.99 51.99 -37.05
CA GLN A 5 -5.05 51.11 -35.90
C GLN A 5 -5.30 49.67 -36.38
N ASN A 6 -4.33 48.83 -36.22
CA ASN A 6 -4.43 47.39 -36.48
C ASN A 6 -5.13 46.74 -35.27
N LYS A 7 -6.47 46.65 -35.29
CA LYS A 7 -7.31 46.14 -34.19
C LYS A 7 -7.56 44.63 -34.23
N ASN A 8 -6.88 43.86 -35.10
CA ASN A 8 -7.33 42.50 -35.42
C ASN A 8 -6.38 41.37 -35.00
N THR A 9 -5.43 41.61 -34.10
CA THR A 9 -4.48 40.56 -33.69
C THR A 9 -4.89 39.81 -32.42
N PHE A 10 -5.77 40.34 -31.59
CA PHE A 10 -6.18 39.72 -30.32
C PHE A 10 -7.27 38.62 -30.45
N THR A 11 -8.02 38.58 -31.53
CA THR A 11 -9.14 37.63 -31.70
C THR A 11 -8.77 36.34 -32.41
N ARG A 12 -7.52 36.13 -32.74
CA ARG A 12 -7.06 34.98 -33.55
C ARG A 12 -6.06 34.06 -32.86
N ASP A 13 -5.79 34.26 -31.57
CA ASP A 13 -4.85 33.42 -30.83
C ASP A 13 -5.60 32.22 -30.24
N GLN A 14 -5.96 31.25 -31.10
CA GLN A 14 -6.54 29.97 -30.71
C GLN A 14 -5.52 29.04 -30.08
N GLY A 15 -4.22 29.35 -30.18
CA GLY A 15 -3.13 28.58 -29.58
C GLY A 15 -3.18 28.61 -28.05
N GLY A 16 -3.60 29.73 -27.46
CA GLY A 16 -3.74 29.86 -26.00
C GLY A 16 -4.86 29.00 -25.42
N ALA A 17 -6.02 28.93 -26.08
CA ALA A 17 -7.15 28.10 -25.65
C ALA A 17 -6.78 26.60 -25.68
N ALA A 18 -6.19 26.12 -26.76
CA ALA A 18 -5.75 24.73 -26.88
C ALA A 18 -4.68 24.34 -25.83
N ALA A 19 -3.76 25.26 -25.50
CA ALA A 19 -2.77 25.04 -24.46
C ALA A 19 -3.41 24.89 -23.06
N VAL A 20 -4.44 25.68 -22.75
CA VAL A 20 -5.18 25.58 -21.48
C VAL A 20 -5.99 24.28 -21.41
N GLU A 21 -6.67 23.90 -22.50
CA GLU A 21 -7.40 22.64 -22.57
C GLU A 21 -6.44 21.45 -22.37
N PHE A 22 -5.30 21.44 -23.03
CA PHE A 22 -4.29 20.41 -22.86
C PHE A 22 -3.74 20.38 -21.43
N ALA A 23 -3.50 21.52 -20.79
CA ALA A 23 -3.02 21.57 -19.41
C ALA A 23 -4.03 20.96 -18.42
N ILE A 24 -5.32 21.21 -18.61
CA ILE A 24 -6.38 20.63 -17.76
C ILE A 24 -6.46 19.11 -17.96
N VAL A 25 -6.51 18.65 -19.19
CA VAL A 25 -6.60 17.22 -19.52
C VAL A 25 -5.35 16.48 -19.06
N SER A 26 -4.15 17.04 -19.28
CA SER A 26 -2.91 16.40 -18.87
C SER A 26 -2.76 16.29 -17.36
N SER A 27 -3.22 17.28 -16.59
CA SER A 27 -3.18 17.21 -15.13
C SER A 27 -4.10 16.11 -14.58
N ALA A 28 -5.29 15.96 -15.13
CA ALA A 28 -6.21 14.88 -14.78
C ALA A 28 -5.64 13.51 -15.15
N PHE A 29 -5.01 13.40 -16.32
CA PHE A 29 -4.38 12.17 -16.79
C PHE A 29 -3.20 11.72 -15.91
N VAL A 30 -2.33 12.66 -15.53
CA VAL A 30 -1.23 12.39 -14.60
C VAL A 30 -1.76 11.94 -13.23
N GLY A 31 -2.80 12.60 -12.71
CA GLY A 31 -3.46 12.20 -11.47
C GLY A 31 -4.01 10.78 -11.53
N PHE A 32 -4.61 10.39 -12.65
CA PHE A 32 -5.13 9.04 -12.87
C PHE A 32 -4.01 7.98 -12.91
N ILE A 33 -2.90 8.25 -13.60
CA ILE A 33 -1.74 7.35 -13.63
C ILE A 33 -1.15 7.16 -12.22
N LEU A 34 -0.99 8.25 -11.47
CA LEU A 34 -0.51 8.18 -10.09
C LEU A 34 -1.47 7.38 -9.21
N GLY A 35 -2.77 7.56 -9.36
CA GLY A 35 -3.79 6.80 -8.64
C GLY A 35 -3.66 5.28 -8.87
N ILE A 36 -3.50 4.85 -10.13
CA ILE A 36 -3.28 3.43 -10.47
C ILE A 36 -1.98 2.91 -9.86
N ALA A 37 -0.90 3.68 -9.94
CA ALA A 37 0.39 3.28 -9.38
C ALA A 37 0.33 3.09 -7.85
N TYR A 38 -0.29 4.01 -7.13
CA TYR A 38 -0.48 3.89 -5.69
C TYR A 38 -1.38 2.71 -5.31
N LEU A 39 -2.46 2.49 -6.07
CA LEU A 39 -3.32 1.32 -5.87
C LEU A 39 -2.54 0.02 -6.03
N GLY A 40 -1.68 -0.08 -7.04
CA GLY A 40 -0.80 -1.25 -7.23
C GLY A 40 0.13 -1.49 -6.04
N ILE A 41 0.74 -0.43 -5.50
CA ILE A 41 1.61 -0.52 -4.31
C ILE A 41 0.81 -0.98 -3.09
N MET A 42 -0.42 -0.50 -2.90
CA MET A 42 -1.28 -0.91 -1.79
C MET A 42 -1.65 -2.39 -1.87
N LEU A 43 -2.10 -2.85 -3.04
CA LEU A 43 -2.44 -4.26 -3.27
C LEU A 43 -1.22 -5.17 -3.10
N TYR A 44 -0.05 -4.74 -3.57
CA TYR A 44 1.20 -5.45 -3.35
C TYR A 44 1.54 -5.58 -1.86
N THR A 45 1.38 -4.50 -1.10
CA THR A 45 1.65 -4.49 0.34
C THR A 45 0.69 -5.40 1.10
N ASP A 46 -0.59 -5.38 0.76
CA ASP A 46 -1.60 -6.27 1.35
C ASP A 46 -1.27 -7.74 1.10
N LEU A 47 -0.99 -8.08 -0.15
CA LEU A 47 -0.60 -9.43 -0.54
C LEU A 47 0.69 -9.89 0.18
N ALA A 48 1.68 -9.00 0.31
CA ALA A 48 2.92 -9.30 1.01
C ALA A 48 2.67 -9.64 2.50
N VAL A 49 1.78 -8.92 3.18
CA VAL A 49 1.41 -9.21 4.58
C VAL A 49 0.74 -10.58 4.70
N HIS A 50 -0.17 -10.92 3.80
CA HIS A 50 -0.81 -12.25 3.78
C HIS A 50 0.20 -13.38 3.55
N TRP A 51 1.10 -13.24 2.60
CA TRP A 51 2.14 -14.24 2.32
C TRP A 51 3.13 -14.40 3.48
N ALA A 52 3.53 -13.28 4.09
CA ALA A 52 4.41 -13.33 5.25
C ALA A 52 3.72 -14.02 6.44
N LEU A 53 2.41 -13.78 6.64
CA LEU A 53 1.62 -14.45 7.68
C LEU A 53 1.58 -15.96 7.48
N GLU A 54 1.39 -16.44 6.24
CA GLU A 54 1.43 -17.90 5.96
C GLU A 54 2.80 -18.52 6.31
N LYS A 55 3.87 -17.79 6.09
CA LYS A 55 5.21 -18.25 6.48
C LYS A 55 5.38 -18.31 7.99
N GLY A 56 4.90 -17.29 8.70
CA GLY A 56 4.86 -17.31 10.18
C GLY A 56 3.99 -18.46 10.72
N ALA A 57 2.85 -18.72 10.10
CA ALA A 57 1.96 -19.81 10.44
C ALA A 57 2.63 -21.18 10.31
N ARG A 58 3.42 -21.40 9.25
CA ARG A 58 4.20 -22.65 9.08
C ARG A 58 5.24 -22.84 10.18
N VAL A 59 5.93 -21.77 10.59
CA VAL A 59 6.88 -21.81 11.70
C VAL A 59 6.17 -22.22 13.00
N ALA A 60 5.00 -21.64 13.25
CA ALA A 60 4.19 -21.98 14.44
C ALA A 60 3.62 -23.40 14.39
N ALA A 61 3.29 -23.93 13.19
CA ALA A 61 2.75 -25.28 13.04
C ALA A 61 3.79 -26.37 13.25
N VAL A 62 5.04 -26.12 12.86
CA VAL A 62 6.11 -27.12 12.94
C VAL A 62 6.67 -27.23 14.37
N ASN A 63 6.64 -26.17 15.14
CA ASN A 63 7.19 -26.13 16.49
C ASN A 63 6.18 -25.54 17.48
N THR A 64 5.55 -26.41 18.27
CA THR A 64 4.56 -26.04 19.28
C THR A 64 5.14 -25.22 20.43
N ALA A 65 6.45 -25.26 20.67
CA ALA A 65 7.18 -24.43 21.62
C ALA A 65 7.61 -23.08 21.03
N THR A 66 7.11 -22.72 19.86
CA THR A 66 7.48 -21.47 19.18
C THR A 66 7.03 -20.25 20.00
N THR A 67 7.93 -19.27 20.08
CA THR A 67 7.66 -18.01 20.77
C THR A 67 7.13 -16.95 19.79
N GLN A 68 6.41 -15.94 20.32
CA GLN A 68 6.01 -14.79 19.53
C GLN A 68 7.18 -14.14 18.78
N THR A 69 8.35 -14.08 19.40
CA THR A 69 9.56 -13.50 18.80
C THR A 69 10.00 -14.27 17.55
N ALA A 70 9.96 -15.61 17.57
CA ALA A 70 10.35 -16.43 16.43
C ALA A 70 9.36 -16.29 15.27
N VAL A 71 8.06 -16.26 15.55
CA VAL A 71 7.01 -16.04 14.55
C VAL A 71 7.15 -14.65 13.94
N ALA A 72 7.34 -13.62 14.78
CA ALA A 72 7.54 -12.25 14.33
C ALA A 72 8.80 -12.09 13.48
N ALA A 73 9.90 -12.76 13.85
CA ALA A 73 11.14 -12.74 13.06
C ALA A 73 10.95 -13.36 11.68
N ALA A 74 10.21 -14.49 11.59
CA ALA A 74 9.90 -15.12 10.32
C ALA A 74 9.05 -14.22 9.42
N ILE A 75 7.96 -13.63 9.95
CA ILE A 75 7.07 -12.73 9.21
C ILE A 75 7.86 -11.50 8.72
N ASN A 76 8.58 -10.83 9.61
CA ASN A 76 9.31 -9.62 9.27
C ASN A 76 10.49 -9.89 8.33
N GLY A 77 11.13 -11.05 8.43
CA GLY A 77 12.16 -11.48 7.48
C GLY A 77 11.62 -11.58 6.05
N TYR A 78 10.41 -12.11 5.88
CA TYR A 78 9.74 -12.16 4.57
C TYR A 78 9.32 -10.78 4.06
N LEU A 79 8.72 -9.95 4.91
CA LEU A 79 8.32 -8.61 4.53
C LEU A 79 9.51 -7.78 4.07
N ASN A 80 10.61 -7.82 4.82
CA ASN A 80 11.84 -7.13 4.47
C ASN A 80 12.46 -7.66 3.15
N GLY A 81 12.41 -8.97 2.92
CA GLY A 81 12.85 -9.58 1.66
C GLY A 81 12.02 -9.12 0.45
N MET A 82 10.76 -8.73 0.65
CA MET A 82 9.88 -8.16 -0.38
C MET A 82 9.95 -6.63 -0.45
N GLY A 83 10.84 -5.97 0.30
CA GLY A 83 10.94 -4.51 0.34
C GLY A 83 9.78 -3.83 1.09
N VAL A 84 9.06 -4.57 1.91
CA VAL A 84 7.97 -4.04 2.74
C VAL A 84 8.47 -3.84 4.17
N SER A 85 8.00 -2.78 4.83
CA SER A 85 8.35 -2.48 6.22
C SER A 85 7.91 -3.60 7.17
N SER A 86 8.56 -3.69 8.33
CA SER A 86 8.19 -4.67 9.36
C SER A 86 6.78 -4.43 9.90
N ALA A 87 6.07 -5.51 10.17
CA ALA A 87 4.75 -5.52 10.77
C ALA A 87 4.81 -5.75 12.28
N THR A 88 3.83 -5.25 13.02
CA THR A 88 3.57 -5.66 14.39
C THR A 88 2.87 -7.00 14.38
N VAL A 89 3.47 -8.01 15.04
CA VAL A 89 2.93 -9.37 15.07
C VAL A 89 2.44 -9.70 16.47
N THR A 90 1.19 -10.10 16.58
CA THR A 90 0.61 -10.65 17.81
C THR A 90 0.43 -12.17 17.65
N TYR A 91 0.93 -12.92 18.60
CA TYR A 91 0.84 -14.38 18.66
C TYR A 91 0.20 -14.78 19.98
N THR A 92 -0.96 -15.40 19.94
CA THR A 92 -1.72 -15.82 21.10
C THR A 92 -2.05 -17.30 20.96
N VAL A 93 -1.77 -18.10 21.98
CA VAL A 93 -2.18 -19.49 22.03
C VAL A 93 -3.41 -19.61 22.90
N ALA A 94 -4.53 -20.02 22.31
CA ALA A 94 -5.76 -20.29 23.04
C ALA A 94 -5.81 -21.79 23.38
N THR A 95 -5.83 -22.10 24.67
CA THR A 95 -5.94 -23.47 25.17
C THR A 95 -7.43 -23.74 25.47
N SER A 96 -8.09 -24.37 24.52
CA SER A 96 -9.45 -24.89 24.67
C SER A 96 -9.42 -26.39 24.35
N THR A 97 -10.54 -27.02 24.08
CA THR A 97 -10.63 -28.44 23.70
C THR A 97 -9.68 -28.82 22.53
N ILE A 98 -9.34 -27.83 21.70
CA ILE A 98 -8.30 -27.93 20.66
C ILE A 98 -7.38 -26.74 20.85
N THR A 99 -6.09 -26.98 21.10
CA THR A 99 -5.10 -25.93 21.22
C THR A 99 -4.88 -25.29 19.83
N ARG A 100 -5.14 -23.99 19.72
CA ARG A 100 -4.95 -23.22 18.48
C ARG A 100 -4.12 -21.98 18.77
N ALA A 101 -3.15 -21.71 17.92
CA ALA A 101 -2.45 -20.45 17.90
C ALA A 101 -3.17 -19.48 16.96
N HIS A 102 -3.41 -18.27 17.44
CA HIS A 102 -3.91 -17.16 16.64
C HIS A 102 -2.77 -16.20 16.36
N ILE A 103 -2.52 -15.95 15.10
CA ILE A 103 -1.44 -15.05 14.63
C ILE A 103 -2.10 -13.90 13.91
N THR A 104 -1.80 -12.68 14.32
CA THR A 104 -2.22 -11.45 13.65
C THR A 104 -0.98 -10.64 13.29
N ALA A 105 -0.88 -10.25 12.03
CA ALA A 105 0.12 -9.32 11.55
C ALA A 105 -0.56 -8.01 11.15
N THR A 106 -0.10 -6.89 11.69
CA THR A 106 -0.62 -5.56 11.36
C THR A 106 0.54 -4.68 10.91
N LEU A 107 0.39 -4.09 9.75
CA LEU A 107 1.33 -3.14 9.17
C LEU A 107 0.63 -1.81 8.94
N THR A 108 1.17 -0.76 9.54
CA THR A 108 0.74 0.61 9.29
C THR A 108 1.71 1.27 8.32
N LYS A 109 1.23 1.75 7.19
CA LYS A 109 2.04 2.43 6.19
C LYS A 109 1.44 3.77 5.80
N THR A 110 2.29 4.80 5.82
CA THR A 110 1.93 6.15 5.39
C THR A 110 2.43 6.36 3.97
N TYR A 111 1.54 6.86 3.12
CA TYR A 111 1.81 7.21 1.73
C TYR A 111 1.76 8.72 1.58
N ASP A 112 2.79 9.28 0.99
CA ASP A 112 2.83 10.69 0.62
C ASP A 112 2.53 10.81 -0.86
N VAL A 113 1.35 11.34 -1.18
CA VAL A 113 0.92 11.52 -2.56
C VAL A 113 1.12 12.99 -2.93
N PRO A 114 2.00 13.27 -3.91
CA PRO A 114 2.20 14.64 -4.37
C PRO A 114 0.88 15.32 -4.70
N MET A 115 0.69 16.55 -4.26
CA MET A 115 -0.48 17.42 -4.49
C MET A 115 -1.78 17.00 -3.79
N ILE A 116 -1.86 15.85 -3.11
CA ILE A 116 -3.09 15.43 -2.44
C ILE A 116 -2.98 15.57 -0.93
N LYS A 117 -2.26 14.77 -0.28
CA LYS A 117 -1.89 14.76 1.16
C LYS A 117 -1.29 13.40 1.52
N THR A 118 -0.69 13.30 2.69
CA THR A 118 -0.34 12.02 3.31
C THR A 118 -1.60 11.30 3.79
N PHE A 119 -1.68 10.00 3.52
CA PHE A 119 -2.70 9.13 4.10
C PHE A 119 -2.06 7.86 4.64
N THR A 120 -2.65 7.34 5.72
CA THR A 120 -2.15 6.17 6.42
C THR A 120 -3.13 5.01 6.24
N ILE A 121 -2.62 3.85 5.84
CA ILE A 121 -3.39 2.62 5.69
C ILE A 121 -2.86 1.58 6.66
N ASN A 122 -3.78 0.88 7.30
CA ASN A 122 -3.49 -0.28 8.14
C ASN A 122 -3.82 -1.55 7.36
N PHE A 123 -2.81 -2.36 7.10
CA PHE A 123 -2.95 -3.69 6.54
C PHE A 123 -2.96 -4.68 7.69
N SER A 124 -3.96 -5.54 7.76
CA SER A 124 -4.07 -6.53 8.82
C SER A 124 -4.50 -7.87 8.26
N ALA A 125 -3.77 -8.91 8.64
CA ALA A 125 -4.09 -10.29 8.30
C ALA A 125 -4.02 -11.16 9.55
N SER A 126 -4.88 -12.17 9.66
CA SER A 126 -4.88 -13.10 10.78
C SER A 126 -5.12 -14.53 10.31
N THR A 127 -4.57 -15.48 11.04
CA THR A 127 -4.76 -16.91 10.78
C THR A 127 -4.76 -17.72 12.06
N TYR A 128 -5.42 -18.88 12.03
CA TYR A 128 -5.41 -19.87 13.10
C TYR A 128 -4.60 -21.07 12.70
N VAL A 129 -3.69 -21.49 13.57
CA VAL A 129 -2.83 -22.65 13.36
C VAL A 129 -3.18 -23.70 14.41
N PRO A 130 -3.59 -24.93 14.03
CA PRO A 130 -3.76 -26.00 15.00
C PRO A 130 -2.38 -26.36 15.59
N GLN A 131 -2.36 -26.55 16.90
CA GLN A 131 -1.17 -27.01 17.60
C GLN A 131 -1.38 -28.50 17.93
N SER A 132 -0.45 -29.35 17.51
CA SER A 132 -0.45 -30.75 17.93
C SER A 132 -0.05 -30.80 19.42
N SER A 133 -0.85 -31.42 20.23
CA SER A 133 -0.55 -31.76 21.63
C SER A 133 0.51 -32.88 21.69
#